data_d7eca415e3609abf8081c34ed93f63c7
#
_entry.id   d7eca415e3609abf8081c34ed93f63c7
#
_cell.length_a   1.000
_cell.length_b   1.000
_cell.length_c   1.000
_cell.angle_alpha   90.00
_cell.angle_beta   90.00
_cell.angle_gamma   90.00
#
_symmetry.space_group_name_H-M   'P 1'
#
loop_
_entity.id
_entity.type
_entity.pdbx_description
1 polymer ?
#
loop_
_entity_poly.entity_id
_entity_poly.type
_entity_poly.pdbx_seq_one_letter_code
_entity_poly.pdbx_strand_id
1 'polypeptide(L)'
;HEKDVSVRFVDKAENIGKPDLIIIKKKKNTIGDLIFLGERDISKEILKLSRHGMMIIGICGGYQMLGRQINDPDHVESPNDGIHGLGLLDIVTTFSREKQTYQVKARMLEHGHLFPVDNELAGYEIHMGETTHNGHNSIRPFARITERAGKMVDILDGCVSASGNVIGTYIH
;
A
#
# COMPACT_ATOMS: atom_id res chain seq x y z
N HIS A 1 -19.60 -8.60 -7.31
CA HIS A 1 -20.24 -7.27 -7.21
C HIS A 1 -21.04 -7.25 -5.91
N GLU A 2 -20.50 -6.63 -4.89
CA GLU A 2 -21.28 -6.33 -3.67
C GLU A 2 -22.34 -5.28 -4.03
N LYS A 3 -23.59 -5.51 -3.60
CA LYS A 3 -24.73 -4.66 -3.96
C LYS A 3 -24.61 -3.22 -3.43
N ASP A 4 -23.84 -3.05 -2.37
CA ASP A 4 -23.72 -1.79 -1.63
C ASP A 4 -22.39 -1.06 -1.92
N VAL A 5 -21.60 -1.54 -2.90
CA VAL A 5 -20.30 -0.96 -3.24
C VAL A 5 -20.32 -0.38 -4.65
N SER A 6 -19.98 0.91 -4.75
CA SER A 6 -19.76 1.60 -6.02
C SER A 6 -18.26 1.90 -6.19
N VAL A 7 -17.65 1.36 -7.25
CA VAL A 7 -16.25 1.59 -7.57
C VAL A 7 -16.12 2.57 -8.72
N ARG A 8 -15.29 3.58 -8.52
CA ARG A 8 -15.00 4.59 -9.52
C ARG A 8 -13.49 4.74 -9.71
N PHE A 9 -13.01 4.68 -10.93
CA PHE A 9 -11.64 5.01 -11.28
C PHE A 9 -11.50 6.50 -11.47
N VAL A 10 -10.44 7.08 -10.89
CA VAL A 10 -10.19 8.51 -10.87
C VAL A 10 -8.85 8.80 -11.53
N ASP A 11 -8.83 9.75 -12.46
CA ASP A 11 -7.64 10.19 -13.21
C ASP A 11 -7.33 11.68 -13.05
N LYS A 12 -8.15 12.41 -12.26
CA LYS A 12 -7.96 13.83 -11.92
C LYS A 12 -8.40 14.10 -10.50
N ALA A 13 -7.74 15.04 -9.83
CA ALA A 13 -8.07 15.42 -8.44
C ALA A 13 -9.53 15.87 -8.26
N GLU A 14 -10.07 16.64 -9.19
CA GLU A 14 -11.45 17.15 -9.16
C GLU A 14 -12.51 16.04 -9.15
N ASN A 15 -12.16 14.86 -9.66
CA ASN A 15 -13.04 13.71 -9.75
C ASN A 15 -13.04 12.82 -8.49
N ILE A 16 -12.16 13.07 -7.51
CA ILE A 16 -12.12 12.28 -6.26
C ILE A 16 -13.42 12.46 -5.47
N GLY A 17 -13.89 13.69 -5.32
CA GLY A 17 -15.12 13.98 -4.59
C GLY A 17 -15.04 13.61 -3.11
N LYS A 18 -16.09 12.95 -2.60
CA LYS A 18 -16.20 12.48 -1.21
C LYS A 18 -16.41 10.97 -1.19
N PRO A 19 -15.37 10.17 -1.38
CA PRO A 19 -15.48 8.71 -1.27
C PRO A 19 -15.51 8.28 0.20
N ASP A 20 -15.99 7.06 0.48
CA ASP A 20 -15.87 6.44 1.80
C ASP A 20 -14.48 5.80 1.98
N LEU A 21 -13.84 5.41 0.88
CA LEU A 21 -12.55 4.73 0.84
C LEU A 21 -11.78 5.10 -0.43
N ILE A 22 -10.49 5.33 -0.30
CA ILE A 22 -9.55 5.46 -1.42
C ILE A 22 -8.66 4.23 -1.48
N ILE A 23 -8.63 3.56 -2.65
CA ILE A 23 -7.71 2.46 -2.90
C ILE A 23 -6.66 2.91 -3.91
N ILE A 24 -5.39 2.79 -3.53
CA ILE A 24 -4.25 3.06 -4.39
C ILE A 24 -3.65 1.72 -4.82
N LYS A 25 -3.57 1.49 -6.12
CA LYS A 25 -2.95 0.29 -6.69
C LYS A 25 -2.08 0.65 -7.89
N LYS A 26 -1.09 -0.16 -8.16
CA LYS A 26 -0.25 -0.04 -9.36
C LYS A 26 -1.07 -0.34 -10.62
N LYS A 27 -0.95 0.53 -11.64
CA LYS A 27 -1.53 0.32 -12.97
C LYS A 27 -0.48 -0.24 -13.93
N LYS A 28 0.67 0.39 -14.05
CA LYS A 28 1.74 0.02 -14.98
C LYS A 28 3.06 -0.25 -14.26
N ASN A 29 3.64 0.75 -13.67
CA ASN A 29 4.79 0.64 -12.77
C ASN A 29 4.61 1.66 -11.62
N THR A 30 5.20 1.36 -10.47
CA THR A 30 4.97 2.12 -9.24
C THR A 30 5.47 3.56 -9.34
N ILE A 31 6.67 3.76 -9.90
CA ILE A 31 7.29 5.09 -10.04
C ILE A 31 6.50 5.95 -11.04
N GLY A 32 6.15 5.37 -12.20
CA GLY A 32 5.36 6.08 -13.21
C GLY A 32 3.96 6.44 -12.74
N ASP A 33 3.33 5.54 -11.98
CA ASP A 33 2.01 5.81 -11.39
C ASP A 33 2.09 6.92 -10.33
N LEU A 34 3.16 6.95 -9.52
CA LEU A 34 3.38 8.01 -8.52
C LEU A 34 3.62 9.38 -9.19
N ILE A 35 4.39 9.42 -10.28
CA ILE A 35 4.56 10.64 -11.09
C ILE A 35 3.21 11.11 -11.64
N PHE A 36 2.42 10.20 -12.20
CA PHE A 36 1.08 10.50 -12.71
C PHE A 36 0.16 11.09 -11.64
N LEU A 37 0.17 10.54 -10.41
CA LEU A 37 -0.59 11.10 -9.29
C LEU A 37 -0.16 12.53 -8.96
N GLY A 38 1.14 12.83 -9.07
CA GLY A 38 1.70 14.17 -8.86
C GLY A 38 1.29 15.17 -9.95
N GLU A 39 1.44 14.80 -11.21
CA GLU A 39 1.12 15.65 -12.38
C GLU A 39 -0.36 16.00 -12.48
N ARG A 40 -1.23 15.18 -11.91
CA ARG A 40 -2.69 15.36 -11.90
C ARG A 40 -3.23 15.94 -10.60
N ASP A 41 -2.36 16.41 -9.70
CA ASP A 41 -2.70 16.91 -8.36
C ASP A 41 -3.48 15.91 -7.48
N ILE A 42 -3.59 14.65 -7.91
CA ILE A 42 -4.28 13.58 -7.17
C ILE A 42 -3.57 13.34 -5.84
N SER A 43 -2.23 13.32 -5.83
CA SER A 43 -1.43 13.16 -4.61
C SER A 43 -1.74 14.24 -3.56
N LYS A 44 -1.88 15.50 -3.97
CA LYS A 44 -2.22 16.61 -3.07
C LYS A 44 -3.61 16.42 -2.43
N GLU A 45 -4.59 16.01 -3.23
CA GLU A 45 -5.95 15.78 -2.71
C GLU A 45 -5.99 14.55 -1.79
N ILE A 46 -5.29 13.46 -2.11
CA ILE A 46 -5.13 12.30 -1.23
C ILE A 46 -4.52 12.72 0.12
N LEU A 47 -3.44 13.49 0.12
CA LEU A 47 -2.80 14.00 1.34
C LEU A 47 -3.74 14.87 2.18
N LYS A 48 -4.51 15.71 1.53
CA LYS A 48 -5.52 16.55 2.20
C LYS A 48 -6.62 15.70 2.82
N LEU A 49 -7.18 14.76 2.07
CA LEU A 49 -8.23 13.87 2.55
C LEU A 49 -7.75 12.98 3.70
N SER A 50 -6.52 12.46 3.63
CA SER A 50 -5.90 11.68 4.71
C SER A 50 -5.85 12.46 6.03
N ARG A 51 -5.47 13.75 5.98
CA ARG A 51 -5.45 14.64 7.18
C ARG A 51 -6.83 14.84 7.79
N HIS A 52 -7.89 14.67 7.01
CA HIS A 52 -9.29 14.73 7.47
C HIS A 52 -9.86 13.35 7.84
N GLY A 53 -9.01 12.35 8.02
CA GLY A 53 -9.41 11.01 8.47
C GLY A 53 -9.94 10.09 7.37
N MET A 54 -9.79 10.47 6.08
CA MET A 54 -10.18 9.61 4.97
C MET A 54 -9.42 8.28 5.04
N MET A 55 -10.16 7.18 4.92
CA MET A 55 -9.56 5.86 4.86
C MET A 55 -8.86 5.64 3.50
N ILE A 56 -7.60 5.21 3.55
CA ILE A 56 -6.76 4.98 2.38
C ILE A 56 -6.13 3.60 2.49
N ILE A 57 -6.27 2.78 1.45
CA ILE A 57 -5.63 1.47 1.36
C ILE A 57 -4.68 1.46 0.16
N GLY A 58 -3.41 1.14 0.40
CA GLY A 58 -2.42 0.88 -0.64
C GLY A 58 -2.19 -0.62 -0.82
N ILE A 59 -2.35 -1.14 -2.03
CA ILE A 59 -2.15 -2.56 -2.34
C ILE A 59 -0.94 -2.72 -3.25
N CYS A 60 0.01 -3.57 -2.88
CA CYS A 60 1.21 -3.89 -3.65
C CYS A 60 2.00 -2.60 -3.99
N GLY A 61 2.13 -2.19 -5.25
CA GLY A 61 2.73 -0.91 -5.62
C GLY A 61 2.05 0.30 -4.98
N GLY A 62 0.76 0.22 -4.70
CA GLY A 62 0.04 1.24 -3.92
C GLY A 62 0.56 1.38 -2.50
N TYR A 63 0.87 0.27 -1.84
CA TYR A 63 1.52 0.27 -0.53
C TYR A 63 2.89 0.95 -0.58
N GLN A 64 3.70 0.65 -1.60
CA GLN A 64 5.00 1.28 -1.82
C GLN A 64 4.87 2.79 -2.04
N MET A 65 3.86 3.23 -2.81
CA MET A 65 3.57 4.65 -3.06
C MET A 65 3.19 5.41 -1.78
N LEU A 66 2.57 4.76 -0.80
CA LEU A 66 2.22 5.38 0.49
C LEU A 66 3.45 5.70 1.35
N GLY A 67 4.59 5.08 1.08
CA GLY A 67 5.85 5.28 1.80
C GLY A 67 6.45 6.67 1.65
N ARG A 68 7.57 6.90 2.34
CA ARG A 68 8.35 8.14 2.22
C ARG A 68 9.21 8.15 0.97
N GLN A 69 9.78 6.99 0.63
CA GLN A 69 10.77 6.87 -0.44
C GLN A 69 10.66 5.52 -1.13
N ILE A 70 10.84 5.55 -2.44
CA ILE A 70 11.08 4.37 -3.27
C ILE A 70 12.47 4.55 -3.87
N ASN A 71 13.38 3.61 -3.61
CA ASN A 71 14.71 3.55 -4.19
C ASN A 71 14.72 2.52 -5.34
N ASP A 72 15.33 2.88 -6.44
CA ASP A 72 15.46 2.02 -7.63
C ASP A 72 16.91 1.99 -8.14
N PRO A 73 17.87 1.54 -7.30
CA PRO A 73 19.29 1.59 -7.63
C PRO A 73 19.68 0.73 -8.85
N ASP A 74 18.90 -0.28 -9.14
CA ASP A 74 19.09 -1.18 -10.28
C ASP A 74 18.28 -0.80 -11.52
N HIS A 75 17.60 0.37 -11.46
CA HIS A 75 16.73 0.86 -12.55
C HIS A 75 15.72 -0.17 -13.05
N VAL A 76 15.02 -0.80 -12.10
CA VAL A 76 14.05 -1.87 -12.36
C VAL A 76 12.77 -1.31 -13.00
N GLU A 77 12.32 -0.15 -12.54
CA GLU A 77 11.10 0.50 -13.03
C GLU A 77 11.34 1.89 -13.64
N SER A 78 12.49 2.53 -13.37
CA SER A 78 12.75 3.92 -13.74
C SER A 78 14.23 4.14 -14.11
N PRO A 79 14.53 5.12 -14.98
CA PRO A 79 15.93 5.55 -15.20
C PRO A 79 16.50 6.36 -14.02
N ASN A 80 15.69 6.71 -13.03
CA ASN A 80 16.12 7.45 -11.84
C ASN A 80 16.36 6.51 -10.68
N ASP A 81 17.29 6.86 -9.79
CA ASP A 81 17.65 6.06 -8.60
C ASP A 81 16.51 5.93 -7.57
N GLY A 82 15.44 6.70 -7.73
CA GLY A 82 14.26 6.62 -6.87
C GLY A 82 13.39 7.88 -6.91
N ILE A 83 12.36 7.87 -6.08
CA ILE A 83 11.37 8.94 -5.99
C ILE A 83 10.80 9.05 -4.57
N HIS A 84 10.43 10.25 -4.14
CA HIS A 84 9.66 10.43 -2.91
C HIS A 84 8.24 9.89 -3.07
N GLY A 85 7.79 9.11 -2.10
CA GLY A 85 6.42 8.64 -2.01
C GLY A 85 5.46 9.69 -1.44
N LEU A 86 4.25 9.27 -1.10
CA LEU A 86 3.23 10.13 -0.50
C LEU A 86 3.53 10.48 0.97
N GLY A 87 4.43 9.75 1.63
CA GLY A 87 4.82 10.01 3.02
C GLY A 87 3.71 9.75 4.05
N LEU A 88 2.70 8.97 3.72
CA LEU A 88 1.59 8.62 4.60
C LEU A 88 1.92 7.46 5.55
N LEU A 89 2.90 6.63 5.20
CA LEU A 89 3.46 5.55 6.01
C LEU A 89 4.97 5.75 6.18
N ASP A 90 5.49 5.46 7.36
CA ASP A 90 6.92 5.57 7.65
C ASP A 90 7.70 4.35 7.16
N ILE A 91 7.68 4.14 5.87
CA ILE A 91 8.35 3.05 5.18
C ILE A 91 9.21 3.57 4.02
N VAL A 92 10.25 2.79 3.71
CA VAL A 92 11.10 2.95 2.54
C VAL A 92 11.11 1.64 1.78
N THR A 93 10.85 1.69 0.47
CA THR A 93 10.95 0.53 -0.41
C THR A 93 12.21 0.65 -1.26
N THR A 94 12.97 -0.43 -1.36
CA THR A 94 14.09 -0.55 -2.30
C THR A 94 13.77 -1.65 -3.29
N PHE A 95 13.69 -1.33 -4.57
CA PHE A 95 13.43 -2.31 -5.61
C PHE A 95 14.63 -3.25 -5.80
N SER A 96 14.32 -4.48 -6.15
CA SER A 96 15.27 -5.48 -6.58
C SER A 96 14.74 -6.19 -7.83
N ARG A 97 15.62 -6.85 -8.59
CA ARG A 97 15.23 -7.59 -9.80
C ARG A 97 14.46 -8.87 -9.50
N GLU A 98 14.50 -9.31 -8.25
CA GLU A 98 13.82 -10.52 -7.83
C GLU A 98 12.34 -10.23 -7.57
N LYS A 99 11.48 -10.90 -8.34
CA LYS A 99 10.03 -10.87 -8.11
C LYS A 99 9.64 -11.98 -7.16
N GLN A 100 8.98 -11.61 -6.07
CA GLN A 100 8.35 -12.55 -5.15
C GLN A 100 6.89 -12.75 -5.54
N THR A 101 6.47 -14.02 -5.60
CA THR A 101 5.07 -14.38 -5.90
C THR A 101 4.72 -15.63 -5.09
N TYR A 102 3.85 -15.46 -4.12
CA TYR A 102 3.43 -16.53 -3.23
C TYR A 102 1.93 -16.48 -2.99
N GLN A 103 1.31 -17.65 -2.96
CA GLN A 103 0.00 -17.79 -2.34
C GLN A 103 0.19 -17.80 -0.84
N VAL A 104 -0.62 -17.01 -0.13
CA VAL A 104 -0.49 -16.82 1.31
C VAL A 104 -1.81 -16.97 2.04
N LYS A 105 -1.71 -17.44 3.30
CA LYS A 105 -2.75 -17.27 4.31
C LYS A 105 -2.19 -16.39 5.42
N ALA A 106 -3.02 -15.49 5.92
CA ALA A 106 -2.62 -14.52 6.92
C ALA A 106 -3.75 -14.26 7.93
N ARG A 107 -3.41 -13.65 9.06
CA ARG A 107 -4.37 -13.11 10.02
C ARG A 107 -4.18 -11.62 10.15
N MET A 108 -5.28 -10.88 10.15
CA MET A 108 -5.24 -9.44 10.40
C MET A 108 -4.89 -9.18 11.87
N LEU A 109 -3.90 -8.32 12.08
CA LEU A 109 -3.46 -7.88 13.42
C LEU A 109 -4.05 -6.51 13.77
N GLU A 110 -4.12 -5.64 12.77
CA GLU A 110 -4.63 -4.28 12.88
C GLU A 110 -5.49 -3.98 11.65
N HIS A 111 -6.55 -3.23 11.85
CA HIS A 111 -7.55 -3.02 10.80
C HIS A 111 -8.11 -1.59 10.78
N GLY A 112 -7.53 -0.68 11.54
CA GLY A 112 -8.20 0.60 11.72
C GLY A 112 -9.62 0.37 12.25
N HIS A 113 -10.59 1.12 11.74
CA HIS A 113 -12.00 0.97 12.12
C HIS A 113 -12.83 0.15 11.12
N LEU A 114 -12.21 -0.42 10.07
CA LEU A 114 -12.95 -1.02 8.95
C LEU A 114 -13.14 -2.54 9.02
N PHE A 115 -12.25 -3.27 9.68
CA PHE A 115 -12.26 -4.72 9.60
C PHE A 115 -12.27 -5.37 10.98
N PRO A 116 -12.96 -6.50 11.20
CA PRO A 116 -12.88 -7.26 12.45
C PRO A 116 -11.49 -7.83 12.67
N VAL A 117 -11.00 -7.84 13.92
CA VAL A 117 -9.73 -8.48 14.33
C VAL A 117 -9.83 -9.99 14.10
N ASP A 118 -8.68 -10.64 13.87
CA ASP A 118 -8.54 -12.09 13.67
C ASP A 118 -9.25 -12.66 12.44
N ASN A 119 -9.64 -11.81 11.48
CA ASN A 119 -10.09 -12.32 10.19
C ASN A 119 -8.95 -13.00 9.46
N GLU A 120 -9.22 -14.20 8.97
CA GLU A 120 -8.33 -14.90 8.06
C GLU A 120 -8.38 -14.24 6.68
N LEU A 121 -7.20 -14.04 6.13
CA LEU A 121 -6.99 -13.57 4.76
C LEU A 121 -6.35 -14.69 3.96
N ALA A 122 -6.81 -14.86 2.74
CA ALA A 122 -6.14 -15.70 1.74
C ALA A 122 -5.97 -14.88 0.46
N GLY A 123 -4.79 -14.92 -0.12
CA GLY A 123 -4.49 -14.13 -1.30
C GLY A 123 -3.13 -14.44 -1.88
N TYR A 124 -2.65 -13.51 -2.66
CA TYR A 124 -1.32 -13.56 -3.27
C TYR A 124 -0.47 -12.40 -2.75
N GLU A 125 0.74 -12.70 -2.35
CA GLU A 125 1.80 -11.72 -2.12
C GLU A 125 2.62 -11.63 -3.42
N ILE A 126 2.57 -10.45 -4.09
CA ILE A 126 3.32 -10.23 -5.32
C ILE A 126 3.99 -8.86 -5.25
N HIS A 127 5.32 -8.85 -5.15
CA HIS A 127 6.08 -7.61 -5.16
C HIS A 127 7.50 -7.78 -5.68
N MET A 128 8.11 -6.66 -6.02
CA MET A 128 9.55 -6.53 -6.29
C MET A 128 10.15 -5.62 -5.24
N GLY A 129 11.32 -5.98 -4.74
CA GLY A 129 12.02 -5.22 -3.72
C GLY A 129 11.55 -5.52 -2.29
N GLU A 130 12.20 -4.84 -1.38
CA GLU A 130 12.02 -4.97 0.06
C GLU A 130 11.52 -3.65 0.65
N THR A 131 10.54 -3.72 1.54
CA THR A 131 10.04 -2.57 2.28
C THR A 131 10.46 -2.66 3.72
N THR A 132 11.15 -1.62 4.19
CA THR A 132 11.63 -1.48 5.56
C THR A 132 10.94 -0.30 6.24
N HIS A 133 10.87 -0.35 7.57
CA HIS A 133 10.38 0.75 8.40
C HIS A 133 11.46 1.22 9.36
N ASN A 134 11.49 2.51 9.65
CA ASN A 134 12.55 3.15 10.42
C ASN A 134 12.45 2.97 11.96
N GLY A 135 11.67 1.98 12.43
CA GLY A 135 11.63 1.61 13.84
C GLY A 135 10.96 2.61 14.80
N HIS A 136 10.36 3.67 14.30
CA HIS A 136 9.57 4.58 15.12
C HIS A 136 8.15 4.04 15.30
N ASN A 137 7.55 4.23 16.49
CA ASN A 137 6.19 3.78 16.87
C ASN A 137 5.04 4.41 16.03
N SER A 138 5.34 4.91 14.84
CA SER A 138 4.41 5.59 13.94
C SER A 138 3.56 4.66 13.08
N ILE A 139 3.91 3.37 13.02
CA ILE A 139 3.18 2.36 12.26
C ILE A 139 3.08 1.05 13.05
N ARG A 140 2.04 0.27 12.76
CA ARG A 140 1.81 -1.06 13.32
C ARG A 140 1.65 -2.06 12.18
N PRO A 141 2.06 -3.34 12.33
CA PRO A 141 1.88 -4.33 11.27
C PRO A 141 0.39 -4.56 10.99
N PHE A 142 0.03 -4.69 9.71
CA PHE A 142 -1.34 -4.92 9.28
C PHE A 142 -1.76 -6.37 9.46
N ALA A 143 -0.94 -7.31 8.99
CA ALA A 143 -1.26 -8.73 9.01
C ALA A 143 -0.03 -9.58 9.37
N ARG A 144 -0.30 -10.82 9.73
CA ARG A 144 0.69 -11.88 9.96
C ARG A 144 0.43 -13.02 8.97
N ILE A 145 1.36 -13.23 8.06
CA ILE A 145 1.33 -14.38 7.15
C ILE A 145 1.69 -15.63 7.95
N THR A 146 0.78 -16.58 7.98
CA THR A 146 0.91 -17.86 8.69
C THR A 146 1.27 -19.03 7.78
N GLU A 147 0.96 -18.89 6.48
CA GLU A 147 1.32 -19.89 5.47
C GLU A 147 1.76 -19.16 4.18
N ARG A 148 2.87 -19.61 3.60
CA ARG A 148 3.39 -19.11 2.31
C ARG A 148 3.75 -20.31 1.43
N ALA A 149 3.11 -20.40 0.24
CA ALA A 149 3.30 -21.52 -0.70
C ALA A 149 3.15 -22.92 -0.03
N GLY A 150 2.15 -23.08 0.85
CA GLY A 150 1.88 -24.33 1.56
C GLY A 150 2.80 -24.62 2.75
N LYS A 151 3.73 -23.73 3.09
CA LYS A 151 4.63 -23.87 4.25
C LYS A 151 4.23 -22.92 5.36
N MET A 152 4.23 -23.41 6.59
CA MET A 152 4.02 -22.60 7.78
C MET A 152 5.17 -21.59 7.93
N VAL A 153 4.82 -20.32 8.12
CA VAL A 153 5.75 -19.21 8.32
C VAL A 153 5.21 -18.26 9.40
N ASP A 154 6.05 -17.36 9.85
CA ASP A 154 5.68 -16.28 10.76
C ASP A 154 6.30 -14.98 10.24
N ILE A 155 5.57 -14.29 9.34
CA ILE A 155 6.06 -13.10 8.64
C ILE A 155 5.02 -11.98 8.81
N LEU A 156 5.48 -10.78 9.13
CA LEU A 156 4.61 -9.61 9.16
C LEU A 156 4.46 -9.03 7.75
N ASP A 157 3.23 -8.67 7.39
CA ASP A 157 2.90 -7.99 6.15
C ASP A 157 2.25 -6.65 6.41
N GLY A 158 2.65 -5.69 5.60
CA GLY A 158 2.03 -4.40 5.55
C GLY A 158 2.16 -3.58 6.83
N CYS A 159 1.50 -2.46 6.86
CA CYS A 159 1.40 -1.62 8.06
C CYS A 159 0.18 -0.71 8.05
N VAL A 160 -0.15 -0.22 9.25
CA VAL A 160 -1.22 0.75 9.51
C VAL A 160 -0.59 1.99 10.12
N SER A 161 -1.01 3.17 9.68
CA SER A 161 -0.57 4.45 10.27
C SER A 161 -0.98 4.58 11.73
N ALA A 162 -0.30 5.45 12.48
CA ALA A 162 -0.64 5.73 13.87
C ALA A 162 -2.10 6.19 14.05
N SER A 163 -2.64 6.95 13.09
CA SER A 163 -4.04 7.41 13.07
C SER A 163 -5.05 6.31 12.68
N GLY A 164 -4.58 5.17 12.17
CA GLY A 164 -5.42 4.04 11.77
C GLY A 164 -6.17 4.19 10.44
N ASN A 165 -6.04 5.32 9.76
CA ASN A 165 -6.77 5.59 8.52
C ASN A 165 -5.96 5.33 7.24
N VAL A 166 -4.71 4.94 7.33
CA VAL A 166 -3.89 4.57 6.18
C VAL A 166 -3.36 3.14 6.38
N ILE A 167 -3.65 2.28 5.45
CA ILE A 167 -3.28 0.86 5.47
C ILE A 167 -2.50 0.54 4.19
N GLY A 168 -1.43 -0.22 4.32
CA GLY A 168 -0.68 -0.76 3.21
C GLY A 168 -0.44 -2.26 3.36
N THR A 169 -0.52 -3.02 2.28
CA THR A 169 -0.30 -4.48 2.27
C THR A 169 0.20 -4.97 0.92
N TYR A 170 0.96 -6.06 0.93
CA TYR A 170 1.33 -6.78 -0.30
C TYR A 170 0.33 -7.88 -0.66
N ILE A 171 -0.56 -8.24 0.26
CA ILE A 171 -1.59 -9.26 0.03
C ILE A 171 -2.72 -8.67 -0.82
N HIS A 172 -3.07 -9.38 -1.90
CA HIS A 172 -4.19 -9.01 -2.80
C HIS A 172 -4.86 -10.23 -3.43
#